data_a51dec15f5974ee5b63a0f7819263720
#
_entry.id   a51dec15f5974ee5b63a0f7819263720
#
_cell.length_a   1.000
_cell.length_b   1.000
_cell.length_c   1.000
_cell.angle_alpha   90.00
_cell.angle_beta   90.00
_cell.angle_gamma   90.00
#
_symmetry.space_group_name_H-M   'P 1'
#
loop_
_entity.id
_entity.type
_entity.pdbx_description
1 polymer ?
#
loop_
_entity_poly.entity_id
_entity_poly.type
_entity_poly.pdbx_seq_one_letter_code
_entity_poly.pdbx_strand_id
1 'polypeptide(L)'
;MKRIVTIALLALAVCACSRKPSEMSGNPLFEGWYADPEGIVFGNECWIYPTWSQPYDEQLFMDAFSSKDLVHWTKHEKVISKENISWLRRALWAPSVIERNGTYYLYFGANDMHEKGEGGIGVATADNPAGPFRDALGHPLIDEVINGAQPIDQFVFQDDDGAYYMYYGGWRHCNMVRLGDDLMSIVPFEDGEVYKEITPKGYVEGPFMLKRGGTYYFMWSEGGWTGPDYHVAYAMSDNPFGPFERIGTILESDPEVATGAGHHSVIKGRGKDEYYIIYHRHPLGATDGNDRVTCIERLYFDEDGKILPVKITFEGVPATRL
;
A
#
# COMPACT_ATOMS: atom_id res chain seq x y z
N MET A 1 47.08 39.03 -59.57
CA MET A 1 47.01 38.67 -58.12
C MET A 1 45.63 38.08 -57.88
N LYS A 2 45.56 36.73 -57.76
CA LYS A 2 44.31 36.01 -57.46
C LYS A 2 44.32 35.70 -55.95
N ARG A 3 43.32 36.21 -55.18
CA ARG A 3 43.12 35.91 -53.78
C ARG A 3 42.32 34.62 -53.68
N ILE A 4 42.93 33.59 -53.03
CA ILE A 4 42.29 32.32 -52.64
C ILE A 4 41.61 32.58 -51.29
N VAL A 5 40.27 32.44 -51.23
CA VAL A 5 39.51 32.47 -49.97
C VAL A 5 39.33 31.04 -49.56
N THR A 6 39.98 30.67 -48.47
CA THR A 6 39.81 29.33 -47.84
C THR A 6 38.61 29.39 -46.90
N ILE A 7 37.56 28.67 -47.21
CA ILE A 7 36.39 28.50 -46.35
C ILE A 7 36.68 27.31 -45.45
N ALA A 8 36.84 27.54 -44.16
CA ALA A 8 36.95 26.49 -43.16
C ALA A 8 35.52 26.03 -42.75
N LEU A 9 35.14 24.81 -43.12
CA LEU A 9 33.93 24.17 -42.60
C LEU A 9 34.19 23.70 -41.18
N LEU A 10 33.51 24.33 -40.22
CA LEU A 10 33.43 23.84 -38.83
C LEU A 10 32.35 22.76 -38.76
N ALA A 11 32.75 21.50 -38.67
CA ALA A 11 31.84 20.38 -38.40
C ALA A 11 31.46 20.39 -36.91
N LEU A 12 30.23 20.81 -36.57
CA LEU A 12 29.65 20.61 -35.26
C LEU A 12 29.33 19.13 -35.11
N ALA A 13 30.12 18.40 -34.33
CA ALA A 13 29.76 17.06 -33.85
C ALA A 13 28.67 17.20 -32.79
N VAL A 14 27.42 16.98 -33.21
CA VAL A 14 26.31 16.82 -32.26
C VAL A 14 26.48 15.43 -31.59
N CYS A 15 27.03 15.43 -30.39
CA CYS A 15 27.07 14.26 -29.54
C CYS A 15 25.63 13.96 -29.08
N ALA A 16 24.91 13.17 -29.84
CA ALA A 16 23.62 12.61 -29.40
C ALA A 16 23.93 11.63 -28.29
N CYS A 17 23.81 12.08 -27.03
CA CYS A 17 23.75 11.20 -25.90
C CYS A 17 22.45 10.37 -26.03
N SER A 18 22.54 9.21 -26.66
CA SER A 18 21.48 8.20 -26.60
C SER A 18 21.41 7.71 -25.14
N ARG A 19 20.48 8.26 -24.36
CA ARG A 19 20.14 7.63 -23.06
C ARG A 19 19.71 6.21 -23.37
N LYS A 20 20.38 5.22 -22.76
CA LYS A 20 19.86 3.86 -22.76
C LYS A 20 18.42 3.90 -22.25
N PRO A 21 17.49 3.13 -22.82
CA PRO A 21 16.15 3.00 -22.23
C PRO A 21 16.33 2.63 -20.76
N SER A 22 15.59 3.27 -19.88
CA SER A 22 15.58 2.90 -18.46
C SER A 22 15.04 1.48 -18.34
N GLU A 23 15.64 0.69 -17.49
CA GLU A 23 15.13 -0.63 -17.13
C GLU A 23 13.76 -0.47 -16.48
N MET A 24 12.82 -1.35 -16.82
CA MET A 24 11.45 -1.36 -16.31
C MET A 24 11.33 -2.39 -15.18
N SER A 25 10.48 -2.12 -14.20
CA SER A 25 10.25 -3.01 -13.07
C SER A 25 9.67 -4.37 -13.46
N GLY A 26 8.91 -4.40 -14.55
CA GLY A 26 7.99 -5.50 -14.78
C GLY A 26 6.83 -5.52 -13.79
N ASN A 27 5.77 -6.24 -14.15
CA ASN A 27 4.67 -6.60 -13.28
C ASN A 27 4.32 -8.07 -13.51
N PRO A 28 4.45 -8.94 -12.50
CA PRO A 28 4.68 -8.65 -11.08
C PRO A 28 6.09 -8.17 -10.74
N LEU A 29 6.22 -7.46 -9.60
CA LEU A 29 7.49 -6.91 -9.10
C LEU A 29 8.49 -7.99 -8.67
N PHE A 30 8.00 -9.10 -8.18
CA PHE A 30 8.79 -10.23 -7.68
C PHE A 30 8.00 -11.54 -7.82
N GLU A 31 8.69 -12.66 -7.77
CA GLU A 31 8.10 -14.00 -7.87
C GLU A 31 7.33 -14.36 -6.59
N GLY A 32 6.27 -15.17 -6.75
CA GLY A 32 5.43 -15.69 -5.68
C GLY A 32 4.05 -15.04 -5.63
N TRP A 33 3.18 -15.63 -4.80
CA TRP A 33 1.84 -15.14 -4.58
C TRP A 33 1.84 -14.19 -3.37
N TYR A 34 1.72 -12.90 -3.65
CA TYR A 34 1.76 -11.84 -2.66
C TYR A 34 0.66 -10.82 -2.91
N ALA A 35 -0.17 -10.59 -1.90
CA ALA A 35 -1.33 -9.72 -1.96
C ALA A 35 -1.25 -8.57 -0.96
N ASP A 36 -2.24 -7.68 -0.99
CA ASP A 36 -2.48 -6.62 0.01
C ASP A 36 -1.19 -5.82 0.35
N PRO A 37 -0.47 -5.30 -0.66
CA PRO A 37 0.85 -4.75 -0.44
C PRO A 37 0.81 -3.37 0.21
N GLU A 38 1.44 -3.24 1.37
CA GLU A 38 1.81 -1.95 1.94
C GLU A 38 3.16 -1.51 1.42
N GLY A 39 3.19 -0.45 0.62
CA GLY A 39 4.41 0.20 0.17
C GLY A 39 4.71 1.44 0.99
N ILE A 40 5.94 1.58 1.46
CA ILE A 40 6.41 2.73 2.24
C ILE A 40 7.87 3.04 1.92
N VAL A 41 8.27 4.32 2.05
CA VAL A 41 9.65 4.74 1.82
C VAL A 41 10.31 5.08 3.16
N PHE A 42 11.37 4.33 3.50
CA PHE A 42 12.23 4.63 4.62
C PHE A 42 13.58 5.14 4.10
N GLY A 43 13.88 6.41 4.41
CA GLY A 43 15.10 7.06 3.90
C GLY A 43 15.09 7.22 2.38
N ASN A 44 15.80 6.37 1.67
CA ASN A 44 15.89 6.35 0.20
C ASN A 44 15.59 4.98 -0.40
N GLU A 45 14.85 4.17 0.31
CA GLU A 45 14.53 2.79 -0.06
C GLU A 45 13.03 2.55 0.10
N CYS A 46 12.39 2.03 -0.95
CA CYS A 46 11.02 1.55 -0.90
C CYS A 46 11.00 0.17 -0.26
N TRP A 47 10.10 -0.01 0.67
CA TRP A 47 9.77 -1.28 1.29
C TRP A 47 8.35 -1.66 0.92
N ILE A 48 8.14 -2.94 0.61
CA ILE A 48 6.82 -3.53 0.39
C ILE A 48 6.66 -4.67 1.37
N TYR A 49 5.57 -4.62 2.13
CA TYR A 49 5.15 -5.67 3.05
C TYR A 49 3.84 -6.24 2.53
N PRO A 50 3.84 -7.42 1.94
CA PRO A 50 2.63 -8.05 1.43
C PRO A 50 2.13 -9.18 2.32
N THR A 51 0.87 -9.56 2.15
CA THR A 51 0.32 -10.83 2.61
C THR A 51 0.91 -11.99 1.79
N TRP A 52 1.38 -13.05 2.45
CA TRP A 52 1.66 -14.33 1.78
C TRP A 52 0.35 -14.96 1.33
N SER A 53 0.04 -14.87 0.02
CA SER A 53 -1.26 -15.22 -0.55
C SER A 53 -1.36 -16.73 -0.82
N GLN A 54 -1.80 -17.47 0.19
CA GLN A 54 -1.96 -18.93 0.22
C GLN A 54 -3.24 -19.28 1.00
N PRO A 55 -3.65 -20.54 1.10
CA PRO A 55 -4.72 -20.93 2.01
C PRO A 55 -4.50 -20.42 3.43
N TYR A 56 -5.55 -20.00 4.10
CA TYR A 56 -5.49 -19.30 5.39
C TYR A 56 -4.65 -19.99 6.47
N ASP A 57 -4.68 -21.32 6.52
CA ASP A 57 -3.90 -22.09 7.49
C ASP A 57 -2.39 -22.10 7.22
N GLU A 58 -1.98 -21.70 6.01
CA GLU A 58 -0.58 -21.57 5.61
C GLU A 58 -0.04 -20.13 5.78
N GLN A 59 -0.93 -19.14 5.94
CA GLN A 59 -0.58 -17.74 6.10
C GLN A 59 -0.10 -17.45 7.54
N LEU A 60 1.09 -17.93 7.85
CA LEU A 60 1.69 -17.90 9.20
C LEU A 60 2.95 -17.03 9.29
N PHE A 61 3.29 -16.33 8.22
CA PHE A 61 4.41 -15.40 8.16
C PHE A 61 4.18 -14.34 7.09
N MET A 62 4.96 -13.27 7.14
CA MET A 62 5.10 -12.30 6.05
C MET A 62 6.56 -12.15 5.69
N ASP A 63 6.82 -12.03 4.40
CA ASP A 63 8.09 -11.55 3.86
C ASP A 63 8.00 -10.03 3.64
N ALA A 64 9.14 -9.38 3.44
CA ALA A 64 9.20 -8.02 2.95
C ALA A 64 10.16 -7.92 1.77
N PHE A 65 10.00 -6.87 0.98
CA PHE A 65 10.85 -6.61 -0.16
C PHE A 65 11.34 -5.17 -0.11
N SER A 66 12.61 -4.92 -0.42
CA SER A 66 13.14 -3.56 -0.48
C SER A 66 13.83 -3.27 -1.80
N SER A 67 13.72 -2.00 -2.25
CA SER A 67 14.34 -1.53 -3.49
C SER A 67 14.74 -0.07 -3.38
N LYS A 68 15.90 0.29 -3.99
CA LYS A 68 16.38 1.67 -4.11
C LYS A 68 15.98 2.33 -5.43
N ASP A 69 15.39 1.56 -6.34
CA ASP A 69 15.11 2.00 -7.70
C ASP A 69 13.78 1.50 -8.29
N LEU A 70 12.96 0.80 -7.50
CA LEU A 70 11.67 0.19 -7.87
C LEU A 70 11.76 -0.94 -8.91
N VAL A 71 12.97 -1.36 -9.29
CA VAL A 71 13.22 -2.42 -10.29
C VAL A 71 13.92 -3.61 -9.67
N HIS A 72 14.98 -3.35 -8.90
CA HIS A 72 15.77 -4.41 -8.25
C HIS A 72 15.31 -4.59 -6.81
N TRP A 73 14.70 -5.73 -6.52
CA TRP A 73 14.14 -6.03 -5.22
C TRP A 73 14.97 -7.03 -4.43
N THR A 74 15.18 -6.74 -3.18
CA THR A 74 15.79 -7.66 -2.20
C THR A 74 14.68 -8.22 -1.32
N LYS A 75 14.56 -9.54 -1.29
CA LYS A 75 13.63 -10.25 -0.41
C LYS A 75 14.21 -10.39 0.99
N HIS A 76 13.39 -10.09 2.01
CA HIS A 76 13.63 -10.32 3.42
C HIS A 76 12.62 -11.35 3.92
N GLU A 77 13.10 -12.56 4.18
CA GLU A 77 12.22 -13.68 4.51
C GLU A 77 11.73 -13.61 5.96
N LYS A 78 10.43 -13.86 6.15
CA LYS A 78 9.78 -14.02 7.45
C LYS A 78 10.09 -12.88 8.43
N VAL A 79 9.92 -11.64 7.97
CA VAL A 79 10.11 -10.45 8.81
C VAL A 79 9.22 -10.49 10.07
N ILE A 80 8.08 -11.18 9.98
CA ILE A 80 7.20 -11.56 11.09
C ILE A 80 6.65 -12.97 10.85
N SER A 81 6.43 -13.75 11.92
CA SER A 81 5.91 -15.10 11.81
C SER A 81 5.16 -15.55 13.08
N LYS A 82 4.48 -16.68 12.99
CA LYS A 82 3.82 -17.34 14.12
C LYS A 82 4.72 -17.53 15.34
N GLU A 83 6.03 -17.69 15.13
CA GLU A 83 7.00 -17.81 16.22
C GLU A 83 7.12 -16.55 17.07
N ASN A 84 6.76 -15.40 16.48
CA ASN A 84 6.82 -14.09 17.10
C ASN A 84 5.47 -13.59 17.63
N ILE A 85 4.35 -14.28 17.33
CA ILE A 85 2.98 -13.90 17.70
C ILE A 85 2.30 -15.07 18.38
N SER A 86 2.19 -15.04 19.71
CA SER A 86 1.70 -16.17 20.51
C SER A 86 0.25 -16.56 20.25
N TRP A 87 -0.59 -15.63 19.83
CA TRP A 87 -2.01 -15.81 19.56
C TRP A 87 -2.35 -16.10 18.09
N LEU A 88 -1.37 -16.00 17.18
CA LEU A 88 -1.56 -16.31 15.76
C LEU A 88 -1.77 -17.82 15.55
N ARG A 89 -2.85 -18.15 14.87
CA ARG A 89 -3.19 -19.52 14.45
C ARG A 89 -3.19 -19.68 12.94
N ARG A 90 -3.68 -18.68 12.21
CA ARG A 90 -3.80 -18.66 10.75
C ARG A 90 -4.00 -17.24 10.24
N ALA A 91 -4.05 -17.05 8.94
CA ALA A 91 -4.57 -15.84 8.29
C ALA A 91 -3.88 -14.55 8.78
N LEU A 92 -2.57 -14.46 8.59
CA LEU A 92 -1.78 -13.26 8.85
C LEU A 92 -1.84 -12.36 7.60
N TRP A 93 -2.53 -11.20 7.70
CA TRP A 93 -2.96 -10.40 6.57
C TRP A 93 -2.62 -8.93 6.64
N ALA A 94 -2.58 -8.32 5.42
CA ALA A 94 -2.69 -6.89 5.15
C ALA A 94 -1.88 -6.03 6.14
N PRO A 95 -0.55 -6.10 6.08
CA PRO A 95 0.29 -5.33 6.99
C PRO A 95 0.21 -3.83 6.71
N SER A 96 0.41 -3.02 7.75
CA SER A 96 0.71 -1.60 7.63
C SER A 96 1.91 -1.27 8.51
N VAL A 97 2.88 -0.55 7.99
CA VAL A 97 4.16 -0.32 8.71
C VAL A 97 4.43 1.17 8.81
N ILE A 98 4.83 1.61 10.00
CA ILE A 98 5.26 2.98 10.24
C ILE A 98 6.53 3.01 11.10
N GLU A 99 7.37 4.01 10.91
CA GLU A 99 8.57 4.23 11.73
C GLU A 99 8.34 5.44 12.64
N ARG A 100 8.76 5.31 13.90
CA ARG A 100 8.84 6.42 14.85
C ARG A 100 10.05 6.26 15.75
N ASN A 101 10.96 7.26 15.73
CA ASN A 101 12.12 7.34 16.59
C ASN A 101 13.04 6.09 16.52
N GLY A 102 13.21 5.51 15.34
CA GLY A 102 14.03 4.33 15.10
C GLY A 102 13.37 3.00 15.44
N THR A 103 12.11 3.01 15.87
CA THR A 103 11.30 1.81 16.06
C THR A 103 10.29 1.68 14.91
N TYR A 104 10.22 0.51 14.32
CA TYR A 104 9.26 0.15 13.28
C TYR A 104 8.08 -0.57 13.92
N TYR A 105 6.88 -0.15 13.59
CA TYR A 105 5.62 -0.74 14.06
C TYR A 105 4.92 -1.37 12.87
N LEU A 106 4.69 -2.67 12.92
CA LEU A 106 3.97 -3.43 11.91
C LEU A 106 2.62 -3.84 12.50
N TYR A 107 1.54 -3.33 11.92
CA TYR A 107 0.17 -3.73 12.24
C TYR A 107 -0.27 -4.80 11.26
N PHE A 108 -1.08 -5.74 11.70
CA PHE A 108 -1.51 -6.88 10.91
C PHE A 108 -2.88 -7.38 11.34
N GLY A 109 -3.67 -7.86 10.40
CA GLY A 109 -4.86 -8.66 10.68
C GLY A 109 -4.48 -10.12 10.92
N ALA A 110 -5.16 -10.80 11.83
CA ALA A 110 -4.91 -12.22 12.07
C ALA A 110 -6.14 -13.02 12.52
N ASN A 111 -6.12 -14.31 12.19
CA ASN A 111 -7.06 -15.36 12.59
C ASN A 111 -8.44 -15.30 11.93
N ASP A 112 -8.68 -14.44 10.93
CA ASP A 112 -9.97 -14.34 10.24
C ASP A 112 -11.15 -14.31 11.24
N MET A 113 -11.16 -13.26 12.02
CA MET A 113 -12.03 -13.12 13.18
C MET A 113 -13.51 -12.97 12.80
N HIS A 114 -14.37 -13.74 13.43
CA HIS A 114 -15.83 -13.60 13.35
C HIS A 114 -16.46 -13.25 14.71
N GLU A 115 -15.77 -13.57 15.81
CA GLU A 115 -16.21 -13.34 17.18
C GLU A 115 -15.08 -12.72 18.02
N LYS A 116 -15.45 -12.10 19.14
CA LYS A 116 -14.49 -11.47 20.06
C LYS A 116 -13.44 -12.49 20.57
N GLY A 117 -12.17 -12.06 20.54
CA GLY A 117 -11.06 -12.84 21.12
C GLY A 117 -10.55 -13.97 20.22
N GLU A 118 -11.14 -14.20 19.04
CA GLU A 118 -10.63 -15.18 18.08
C GLU A 118 -9.39 -14.66 17.32
N GLY A 119 -9.33 -13.34 17.09
CA GLY A 119 -8.28 -12.66 16.34
C GLY A 119 -8.49 -11.15 16.32
N GLY A 120 -8.07 -10.51 15.25
CA GLY A 120 -8.22 -9.07 15.04
C GLY A 120 -6.94 -8.41 14.55
N ILE A 121 -6.80 -7.11 14.84
CA ILE A 121 -5.63 -6.33 14.47
C ILE A 121 -4.60 -6.36 15.58
N GLY A 122 -3.39 -6.85 15.28
CA GLY A 122 -2.24 -6.82 16.18
C GLY A 122 -1.23 -5.75 15.82
N VAL A 123 -0.26 -5.54 16.71
CA VAL A 123 0.91 -4.68 16.47
C VAL A 123 2.17 -5.39 16.93
N ALA A 124 3.20 -5.36 16.09
CA ALA A 124 4.53 -5.89 16.36
C ALA A 124 5.59 -4.80 16.15
N THR A 125 6.72 -4.90 16.83
CA THR A 125 7.80 -3.91 16.75
C THR A 125 9.13 -4.54 16.35
N ALA A 126 9.98 -3.73 15.70
CA ALA A 126 11.36 -4.08 15.36
C ALA A 126 12.27 -2.84 15.36
N ASP A 127 13.59 -3.07 15.44
CA ASP A 127 14.62 -2.00 15.39
C ASP A 127 15.07 -1.68 13.95
N ASN A 128 14.59 -2.45 12.98
CA ASN A 128 14.87 -2.22 11.56
C ASN A 128 13.72 -2.74 10.68
N PRO A 129 13.59 -2.23 9.45
CA PRO A 129 12.47 -2.57 8.58
C PRO A 129 12.44 -4.03 8.11
N ALA A 130 13.58 -4.74 8.15
CA ALA A 130 13.65 -6.17 7.81
C ALA A 130 13.25 -7.08 8.99
N GLY A 131 12.83 -6.51 10.11
CA GLY A 131 12.49 -7.29 11.31
C GLY A 131 13.71 -7.91 12.00
N PRO A 132 13.54 -9.02 12.77
CA PRO A 132 12.26 -9.68 13.00
C PRO A 132 11.33 -8.84 13.88
N PHE A 133 10.11 -8.64 13.41
CA PHE A 133 9.06 -8.00 14.20
C PHE A 133 8.57 -8.95 15.28
N ARG A 134 8.33 -8.42 16.48
CA ARG A 134 7.85 -9.16 17.64
C ARG A 134 6.56 -8.56 18.14
N ASP A 135 5.59 -9.41 18.44
CA ASP A 135 4.32 -9.02 19.04
C ASP A 135 4.56 -8.11 20.26
N ALA A 136 3.98 -6.92 20.24
CA ALA A 136 4.20 -5.92 21.26
C ALA A 136 3.26 -6.05 22.46
N LEU A 137 2.08 -6.65 22.27
CA LEU A 137 1.02 -6.69 23.28
C LEU A 137 0.74 -8.10 23.82
N GLY A 138 1.02 -9.15 23.05
CA GLY A 138 0.64 -10.54 23.38
C GLY A 138 -0.85 -10.84 23.14
N HIS A 139 -1.59 -9.90 22.58
CA HIS A 139 -3.00 -9.98 22.21
C HIS A 139 -3.32 -8.96 21.11
N PRO A 140 -4.45 -9.06 20.41
CA PRO A 140 -4.86 -8.04 19.45
C PRO A 140 -5.05 -6.66 20.09
N LEU A 141 -4.71 -5.60 19.37
CA LEU A 141 -5.03 -4.20 19.70
C LEU A 141 -6.53 -3.94 19.54
N ILE A 142 -7.14 -4.55 18.51
CA ILE A 142 -8.58 -4.50 18.24
C ILE A 142 -9.05 -5.94 18.04
N ASP A 143 -9.91 -6.43 18.94
CA ASP A 143 -10.42 -7.81 19.00
C ASP A 143 -11.94 -7.91 18.95
N GLU A 144 -12.62 -6.84 18.55
CA GLU A 144 -14.06 -6.77 18.45
C GLU A 144 -14.53 -6.22 17.11
N VAL A 145 -15.70 -6.68 16.65
CA VAL A 145 -16.42 -6.07 15.53
C VAL A 145 -17.13 -4.83 16.06
N ILE A 146 -16.68 -3.66 15.65
CA ILE A 146 -17.24 -2.35 16.02
C ILE A 146 -17.89 -1.73 14.79
N ASN A 147 -19.10 -1.18 14.92
CA ASN A 147 -19.86 -0.57 13.82
C ASN A 147 -20.03 -1.50 12.60
N GLY A 148 -19.98 -2.82 12.81
CA GLY A 148 -20.06 -3.82 11.74
C GLY A 148 -18.74 -4.09 10.99
N ALA A 149 -17.67 -3.36 11.29
CA ALA A 149 -16.37 -3.53 10.66
C ALA A 149 -15.63 -4.75 11.20
N GLN A 150 -15.27 -5.68 10.34
CA GLN A 150 -14.31 -6.72 10.67
C GLN A 150 -12.96 -6.07 10.97
N PRO A 151 -12.27 -6.40 12.07
CA PRO A 151 -10.97 -5.81 12.40
C PRO A 151 -9.85 -6.42 11.55
N ILE A 152 -9.76 -5.96 10.31
CA ILE A 152 -8.73 -6.31 9.32
C ILE A 152 -8.36 -5.09 8.48
N ASP A 153 -7.36 -5.22 7.62
CA ASP A 153 -6.99 -4.26 6.58
C ASP A 153 -6.70 -2.87 7.15
N GLN A 154 -5.99 -2.82 8.22
CA GLN A 154 -5.63 -1.57 8.87
C GLN A 154 -4.56 -0.81 8.07
N PHE A 155 -4.75 0.49 7.95
CA PHE A 155 -3.76 1.43 7.44
C PHE A 155 -3.50 2.52 8.49
N VAL A 156 -2.23 2.74 8.84
CA VAL A 156 -1.84 3.78 9.79
C VAL A 156 -1.30 5.00 9.06
N PHE A 157 -1.92 6.14 9.31
CA PHE A 157 -1.63 7.43 8.72
C PHE A 157 -1.12 8.41 9.78
N GLN A 158 0.02 9.05 9.52
CA GLN A 158 0.48 10.19 10.31
C GLN A 158 0.08 11.49 9.63
N ASP A 159 -0.68 12.33 10.33
CA ASP A 159 -1.04 13.65 9.83
C ASP A 159 0.05 14.70 10.13
N ASP A 160 -0.04 15.86 9.49
CA ASP A 160 0.95 16.96 9.59
C ASP A 160 1.04 17.56 10.99
N ASP A 161 0.01 17.41 11.82
CA ASP A 161 0.00 17.83 13.24
C ASP A 161 0.70 16.83 14.17
N GLY A 162 1.16 15.70 13.60
CA GLY A 162 1.84 14.61 14.32
C GLY A 162 0.89 13.58 14.93
N ALA A 163 -0.44 13.73 14.78
CA ALA A 163 -1.39 12.71 15.19
C ALA A 163 -1.29 11.46 14.31
N TYR A 164 -1.56 10.30 14.90
CA TYR A 164 -1.62 9.03 14.20
C TYR A 164 -3.05 8.50 14.22
N TYR A 165 -3.53 8.15 13.04
CA TYR A 165 -4.85 7.58 12.83
C TYR A 165 -4.71 6.21 12.18
N MET A 166 -5.55 5.26 12.62
CA MET A 166 -5.70 3.97 11.95
C MET A 166 -7.08 3.92 11.31
N TYR A 167 -7.12 3.65 10.01
CA TYR A 167 -8.32 3.31 9.25
C TYR A 167 -8.34 1.81 9.09
N TYR A 168 -9.47 1.16 9.35
CA TYR A 168 -9.56 -0.31 9.23
C TYR A 168 -10.98 -0.76 8.97
N GLY A 169 -11.11 -1.91 8.38
CA GLY A 169 -12.38 -2.63 8.34
C GLY A 169 -12.59 -3.44 7.08
N GLY A 170 -13.15 -4.62 7.26
CA GLY A 170 -13.79 -5.43 6.25
C GLY A 170 -15.32 -5.39 6.37
N TRP A 171 -16.01 -6.31 5.65
CA TRP A 171 -17.46 -6.50 5.67
C TRP A 171 -18.26 -5.26 5.33
N ARG A 172 -17.71 -4.37 4.48
CA ARG A 172 -18.34 -3.15 3.97
C ARG A 172 -18.51 -2.04 5.00
N HIS A 173 -17.72 -2.08 6.09
CA HIS A 173 -17.67 -1.05 7.12
C HIS A 173 -16.24 -0.61 7.37
N CYS A 174 -16.04 0.68 7.56
CA CYS A 174 -14.75 1.28 7.85
C CYS A 174 -14.82 2.11 9.12
N ASN A 175 -13.94 1.82 10.06
CA ASN A 175 -13.71 2.64 11.24
C ASN A 175 -12.41 3.43 11.13
N MET A 176 -12.36 4.52 11.86
CA MET A 176 -11.16 5.30 12.16
C MET A 176 -10.98 5.35 13.68
N VAL A 177 -9.75 5.15 14.14
CA VAL A 177 -9.34 5.33 15.53
C VAL A 177 -8.10 6.22 15.60
N ARG A 178 -7.91 6.90 16.75
CA ARG A 178 -6.70 7.63 17.05
C ARG A 178 -5.76 6.77 17.87
N LEU A 179 -4.51 6.65 17.43
CA LEU A 179 -3.48 5.95 18.20
C LEU A 179 -2.87 6.88 19.27
N GLY A 180 -2.52 6.29 20.39
CA GLY A 180 -1.75 6.97 21.43
C GLY A 180 -0.31 7.23 21.00
N ASP A 181 0.42 7.98 21.83
CA ASP A 181 1.83 8.32 21.56
C ASP A 181 2.75 7.09 21.53
N ASP A 182 2.35 5.99 22.12
CA ASP A 182 3.08 4.72 22.10
C ASP A 182 2.86 3.92 20.80
N LEU A 183 1.90 4.32 19.96
CA LEU A 183 1.46 3.61 18.75
C LEU A 183 0.94 2.18 19.01
N MET A 184 0.67 1.85 20.25
CA MET A 184 0.21 0.53 20.72
C MET A 184 -1.07 0.61 21.54
N SER A 185 -1.62 1.79 21.71
CA SER A 185 -2.89 2.06 22.39
C SER A 185 -3.83 2.88 21.53
N ILE A 186 -5.13 2.80 21.82
CA ILE A 186 -6.17 3.63 21.20
C ILE A 186 -6.61 4.66 22.21
N VAL A 187 -6.69 5.93 21.81
CA VAL A 187 -7.12 7.05 22.64
C VAL A 187 -8.36 7.70 22.05
N PRO A 188 -9.26 8.27 22.90
CA PRO A 188 -10.42 8.97 22.41
C PRO A 188 -10.06 10.18 21.53
N PHE A 189 -10.94 10.50 20.60
CA PHE A 189 -10.96 11.79 19.91
C PHE A 189 -11.38 12.93 20.88
N GLU A 190 -11.25 14.17 20.45
CA GLU A 190 -11.58 15.34 21.28
C GLU A 190 -13.05 15.39 21.73
N ASP A 191 -13.96 14.79 20.95
CA ASP A 191 -15.37 14.65 21.27
C ASP A 191 -15.69 13.49 22.22
N GLY A 192 -14.67 12.71 22.62
CA GLY A 192 -14.77 11.56 23.51
C GLY A 192 -15.11 10.24 22.84
N GLU A 193 -15.37 10.22 21.52
CA GLU A 193 -15.55 8.98 20.78
C GLU A 193 -14.22 8.24 20.66
N VAL A 194 -14.27 6.91 20.66
CA VAL A 194 -13.08 6.03 20.47
C VAL A 194 -13.01 5.50 19.06
N TYR A 195 -14.16 5.19 18.47
CA TYR A 195 -14.29 4.68 17.10
C TYR A 195 -15.23 5.57 16.30
N LYS A 196 -14.77 6.05 15.16
CA LYS A 196 -15.60 6.81 14.21
C LYS A 196 -15.86 5.94 12.98
N GLU A 197 -17.11 5.68 12.68
CA GLU A 197 -17.49 5.06 11.42
C GLU A 197 -17.39 6.10 10.30
N ILE A 198 -16.58 5.80 9.26
CA ILE A 198 -16.33 6.69 8.13
C ILE A 198 -16.63 6.04 6.79
N THR A 199 -17.40 4.98 6.78
CA THR A 199 -17.71 4.14 5.62
C THR A 199 -18.23 4.93 4.42
N PRO A 200 -17.49 5.08 3.32
CA PRO A 200 -18.03 5.68 2.11
C PRO A 200 -18.92 4.70 1.33
N LYS A 201 -19.74 5.25 0.43
CA LYS A 201 -20.58 4.42 -0.42
C LYS A 201 -19.74 3.50 -1.30
N GLY A 202 -20.06 2.20 -1.29
CA GLY A 202 -19.39 1.18 -2.09
C GLY A 202 -18.19 0.53 -1.40
N TYR A 203 -17.77 1.03 -0.26
CA TYR A 203 -16.65 0.47 0.51
C TYR A 203 -16.85 -1.02 0.80
N VAL A 204 -15.80 -1.80 0.62
CA VAL A 204 -15.75 -3.21 1.01
C VAL A 204 -14.64 -3.44 2.03
N GLU A 205 -13.40 -3.02 1.74
CA GLU A 205 -12.20 -3.25 2.56
C GLU A 205 -11.00 -2.43 2.06
N GLY A 206 -9.80 -2.63 2.64
CA GLY A 206 -8.53 -2.09 2.16
C GLY A 206 -8.47 -0.56 2.15
N PRO A 207 -8.74 0.13 3.28
CA PRO A 207 -8.68 1.58 3.34
C PRO A 207 -7.24 2.06 3.24
N PHE A 208 -7.03 3.17 2.53
CA PHE A 208 -5.75 3.85 2.43
C PHE A 208 -5.97 5.36 2.43
N MET A 209 -5.09 6.12 3.08
CA MET A 209 -5.13 7.57 3.11
C MET A 209 -3.84 8.17 2.54
N LEU A 210 -4.00 9.05 1.55
CA LEU A 210 -2.91 9.88 1.03
C LEU A 210 -3.24 11.36 1.31
N LYS A 211 -2.27 12.12 1.81
CA LYS A 211 -2.37 13.59 1.89
C LYS A 211 -1.48 14.23 0.83
N ARG A 212 -2.06 15.11 0.01
CA ARG A 212 -1.32 15.85 -1.03
C ARG A 212 -1.82 17.30 -1.08
N GLY A 213 -0.92 18.26 -0.83
CA GLY A 213 -1.23 19.69 -0.94
C GLY A 213 -2.36 20.15 -0.01
N GLY A 214 -2.54 19.51 1.15
CA GLY A 214 -3.61 19.82 2.10
C GLY A 214 -4.92 19.06 1.86
N THR A 215 -5.04 18.33 0.76
CA THR A 215 -6.21 17.49 0.44
C THR A 215 -5.94 16.06 0.89
N TYR A 216 -6.94 15.43 1.51
CA TYR A 216 -6.95 14.04 1.91
C TYR A 216 -7.65 13.21 0.84
N TYR A 217 -6.97 12.18 0.36
CA TYR A 217 -7.46 11.21 -0.61
C TYR A 217 -7.70 9.91 0.12
N PHE A 218 -8.95 9.62 0.44
CA PHE A 218 -9.32 8.35 1.02
C PHE A 218 -9.62 7.36 -0.09
N MET A 219 -8.93 6.25 -0.11
CA MET A 219 -9.02 5.21 -1.14
C MET A 219 -9.40 3.88 -0.49
N TRP A 220 -10.12 3.02 -1.20
CA TRP A 220 -10.59 1.74 -0.69
C TRP A 220 -10.88 0.76 -1.83
N SER A 221 -10.99 -0.53 -1.49
CA SER A 221 -11.40 -1.56 -2.43
C SER A 221 -12.91 -1.76 -2.42
N GLU A 222 -13.48 -1.99 -3.61
CA GLU A 222 -14.85 -2.38 -3.91
C GLU A 222 -14.85 -3.72 -4.65
N GLY A 223 -15.98 -4.45 -4.68
CA GLY A 223 -16.11 -5.77 -5.30
C GLY A 223 -15.62 -6.91 -4.40
N GLY A 224 -15.47 -8.10 -4.97
CA GLY A 224 -14.99 -9.29 -4.28
C GLY A 224 -13.53 -9.59 -4.58
N TRP A 225 -12.69 -9.72 -3.56
CA TRP A 225 -11.24 -9.91 -3.72
C TRP A 225 -10.82 -11.13 -4.54
N THR A 226 -11.70 -12.12 -4.69
CA THR A 226 -11.48 -13.32 -5.53
C THR A 226 -12.01 -13.17 -6.96
N GLY A 227 -12.65 -12.04 -7.26
CA GLY A 227 -13.36 -11.83 -8.51
C GLY A 227 -12.77 -10.74 -9.41
N PRO A 228 -13.17 -10.72 -10.68
CA PRO A 228 -12.69 -9.70 -11.63
C PRO A 228 -13.27 -8.31 -11.38
N ASP A 229 -14.29 -8.20 -10.53
CA ASP A 229 -14.94 -6.95 -10.13
C ASP A 229 -14.24 -6.23 -8.99
N TYR A 230 -13.16 -6.81 -8.43
CA TYR A 230 -12.33 -6.13 -7.42
C TYR A 230 -11.58 -4.95 -8.03
N HIS A 231 -11.72 -3.78 -7.42
CA HIS A 231 -11.18 -2.53 -7.94
C HIS A 231 -10.99 -1.50 -6.82
N VAL A 232 -10.30 -0.39 -7.11
CA VAL A 232 -10.07 0.70 -6.17
C VAL A 232 -10.89 1.92 -6.52
N ALA A 233 -11.63 2.44 -5.55
CA ALA A 233 -12.33 3.71 -5.61
C ALA A 233 -11.70 4.74 -4.66
N TYR A 234 -12.10 6.01 -4.77
CA TYR A 234 -11.59 7.07 -3.91
C TYR A 234 -12.59 8.21 -3.69
N ALA A 235 -12.28 8.98 -2.64
CA ALA A 235 -12.90 10.26 -2.30
C ALA A 235 -11.82 11.30 -1.96
N MET A 236 -12.21 12.57 -1.93
CA MET A 236 -11.37 13.68 -1.48
C MET A 236 -12.07 14.44 -0.36
N SER A 237 -11.30 14.91 0.62
CA SER A 237 -11.79 15.72 1.73
C SER A 237 -10.74 16.77 2.13
N ASP A 238 -11.15 17.79 2.86
CA ASP A 238 -10.26 18.80 3.48
C ASP A 238 -9.79 18.40 4.88
N ASN A 239 -10.27 17.26 5.39
CA ASN A 239 -9.86 16.73 6.69
C ASN A 239 -9.85 15.19 6.71
N PRO A 240 -9.16 14.57 7.68
CA PRO A 240 -9.00 13.12 7.74
C PRO A 240 -10.25 12.35 8.17
N PHE A 241 -11.29 13.03 8.61
CA PHE A 241 -12.54 12.43 9.10
C PHE A 241 -13.64 12.35 8.03
N GLY A 242 -13.40 12.92 6.85
CA GLY A 242 -14.42 13.05 5.82
C GLY A 242 -15.31 14.30 6.00
N PRO A 243 -16.55 14.34 5.44
CA PRO A 243 -17.18 13.20 4.77
C PRO A 243 -16.44 12.77 3.50
N PHE A 244 -16.52 11.47 3.19
CA PHE A 244 -15.90 10.87 2.01
C PHE A 244 -16.96 10.51 0.97
N GLU A 245 -17.22 11.44 0.06
CA GLU A 245 -18.11 11.21 -1.07
C GLU A 245 -17.34 10.57 -2.23
N ARG A 246 -17.76 9.37 -2.66
CA ARG A 246 -17.12 8.62 -3.74
C ARG A 246 -17.07 9.45 -5.04
N ILE A 247 -15.87 9.66 -5.55
CA ILE A 247 -15.63 10.40 -6.81
C ILE A 247 -15.62 9.42 -8.00
N GLY A 248 -14.85 8.34 -7.93
CA GLY A 248 -14.72 7.41 -9.04
C GLY A 248 -13.83 6.21 -8.75
N THR A 249 -13.69 5.35 -9.74
CA THR A 249 -12.75 4.22 -9.77
C THR A 249 -11.43 4.70 -10.35
N ILE A 250 -10.32 4.30 -9.74
CA ILE A 250 -8.95 4.67 -10.17
C ILE A 250 -8.11 3.50 -10.63
N LEU A 251 -8.42 2.28 -10.17
CA LEU A 251 -7.72 1.06 -10.54
C LEU A 251 -8.76 -0.04 -10.74
N GLU A 252 -8.71 -0.75 -11.86
CA GLU A 252 -9.65 -1.82 -12.20
C GLU A 252 -9.01 -2.86 -13.13
N SER A 253 -9.73 -3.93 -13.38
CA SER A 253 -9.34 -4.99 -14.30
C SER A 253 -9.17 -4.48 -15.74
N ASP A 254 -8.14 -5.00 -16.43
CA ASP A 254 -8.01 -4.94 -17.88
C ASP A 254 -7.96 -6.40 -18.40
N PRO A 255 -8.96 -6.86 -19.16
CA PRO A 255 -9.06 -8.25 -19.58
C PRO A 255 -7.91 -8.71 -20.49
N GLU A 256 -7.11 -7.79 -21.02
CA GLU A 256 -5.92 -8.11 -21.80
C GLU A 256 -4.66 -8.19 -20.95
N VAL A 257 -4.69 -7.75 -19.68
CA VAL A 257 -3.53 -7.67 -18.78
C VAL A 257 -3.72 -8.49 -17.52
N ALA A 258 -4.80 -8.24 -16.76
CA ALA A 258 -5.07 -8.88 -15.48
C ALA A 258 -6.49 -8.56 -14.99
N THR A 259 -6.95 -9.31 -14.00
CA THR A 259 -8.23 -9.08 -13.33
C THR A 259 -8.06 -8.82 -11.84
N GLY A 260 -9.12 -8.35 -11.16
CA GLY A 260 -9.14 -8.20 -9.71
C GLY A 260 -8.04 -7.29 -9.15
N ALA A 261 -7.79 -6.16 -9.82
CA ALA A 261 -6.79 -5.19 -9.38
C ALA A 261 -7.33 -4.36 -8.22
N GLY A 262 -6.79 -4.56 -7.02
CA GLY A 262 -7.27 -3.89 -5.82
C GLY A 262 -6.29 -3.96 -4.65
N HIS A 263 -6.74 -3.63 -3.47
CA HIS A 263 -6.01 -3.53 -2.21
C HIS A 263 -4.59 -2.97 -2.40
N HIS A 264 -4.44 -1.70 -2.20
CA HIS A 264 -3.30 -0.92 -2.69
C HIS A 264 -2.69 -0.06 -1.59
N SER A 265 -1.52 0.45 -1.88
CA SER A 265 -0.88 1.56 -1.19
C SER A 265 -0.32 2.56 -2.20
N VAL A 266 0.07 3.74 -1.76
CA VAL A 266 0.69 4.76 -2.60
C VAL A 266 1.96 5.26 -1.97
N ILE A 267 3.05 5.24 -2.74
CA ILE A 267 4.32 5.86 -2.32
C ILE A 267 4.59 7.14 -3.11
N LYS A 268 5.33 8.05 -2.48
CA LYS A 268 5.81 9.27 -3.11
C LYS A 268 7.27 9.13 -3.52
N GLY A 269 7.58 9.43 -4.79
CA GLY A 269 8.93 9.56 -5.29
C GLY A 269 9.55 10.93 -4.96
N ARG A 270 10.76 11.20 -5.47
CA ARG A 270 11.48 12.46 -5.25
C ARG A 270 10.89 13.66 -5.98
N GLY A 271 10.23 13.42 -7.09
CA GLY A 271 9.61 14.48 -7.89
C GLY A 271 8.45 15.14 -7.13
N LYS A 272 8.17 16.43 -7.44
CA LYS A 272 7.10 17.19 -6.76
C LYS A 272 5.75 16.48 -6.78
N ASP A 273 5.40 15.90 -7.94
CA ASP A 273 4.15 15.18 -8.18
C ASP A 273 4.45 13.76 -8.69
N GLU A 274 5.38 13.10 -8.01
CA GLU A 274 5.81 11.75 -8.35
C GLU A 274 5.22 10.77 -7.37
N TYR A 275 4.21 10.02 -7.81
CA TYR A 275 3.50 9.03 -7.01
C TYR A 275 3.40 7.71 -7.76
N TYR A 276 3.40 6.62 -7.01
CA TYR A 276 3.27 5.27 -7.52
C TYR A 276 2.22 4.54 -6.69
N ILE A 277 1.33 3.81 -7.37
CA ILE A 277 0.39 2.90 -6.72
C ILE A 277 0.97 1.48 -6.77
N ILE A 278 1.01 0.83 -5.62
CA ILE A 278 1.42 -0.56 -5.44
C ILE A 278 0.15 -1.32 -5.06
N TYR A 279 -0.14 -2.41 -5.75
CA TYR A 279 -1.42 -3.10 -5.63
C TYR A 279 -1.27 -4.58 -5.95
N HIS A 280 -2.26 -5.39 -5.62
CA HIS A 280 -2.29 -6.76 -6.13
C HIS A 280 -3.26 -6.91 -7.29
N ARG A 281 -3.05 -7.96 -8.10
CA ARG A 281 -3.96 -8.39 -9.17
C ARG A 281 -3.88 -9.90 -9.38
N HIS A 282 -4.88 -10.46 -10.04
CA HIS A 282 -4.87 -11.84 -10.52
C HIS A 282 -4.29 -11.88 -11.94
N PRO A 283 -3.21 -12.64 -12.21
CA PRO A 283 -2.73 -12.88 -13.57
C PRO A 283 -3.81 -13.51 -14.45
N LEU A 284 -3.76 -13.26 -15.76
CA LEU A 284 -4.66 -13.91 -16.70
C LEU A 284 -4.59 -15.43 -16.60
N GLY A 285 -5.73 -16.08 -16.47
CA GLY A 285 -5.83 -17.54 -16.32
C GLY A 285 -5.68 -18.06 -14.88
N ALA A 286 -5.49 -17.17 -13.89
CA ALA A 286 -5.57 -17.55 -12.49
C ALA A 286 -6.96 -18.11 -12.17
N THR A 287 -7.00 -19.19 -11.40
CA THR A 287 -8.25 -19.89 -11.05
C THR A 287 -8.46 -19.98 -9.53
N ASP A 288 -7.43 -19.73 -8.74
CA ASP A 288 -7.50 -19.66 -7.29
C ASP A 288 -7.54 -18.18 -6.83
N GLY A 289 -8.41 -17.86 -5.88
CA GLY A 289 -8.48 -16.51 -5.31
C GLY A 289 -7.17 -16.07 -4.61
N ASN A 290 -6.29 -16.99 -4.26
CA ASN A 290 -4.97 -16.69 -3.71
C ASN A 290 -3.89 -16.46 -4.76
N ASP A 291 -4.17 -16.70 -6.03
CA ASP A 291 -3.24 -16.43 -7.13
C ASP A 291 -3.12 -14.91 -7.38
N ARG A 292 -2.65 -14.17 -6.37
CA ARG A 292 -2.49 -12.71 -6.39
C ARG A 292 -1.01 -12.34 -6.44
N VAL A 293 -0.67 -11.38 -7.30
CA VAL A 293 0.70 -10.89 -7.49
C VAL A 293 0.78 -9.39 -7.25
N THR A 294 1.89 -8.94 -6.66
CA THR A 294 2.14 -7.52 -6.38
C THR A 294 2.68 -6.81 -7.61
N CYS A 295 2.09 -5.67 -7.92
CA CYS A 295 2.39 -4.84 -9.09
C CYS A 295 2.56 -3.37 -8.72
N ILE A 296 3.12 -2.57 -9.62
CA ILE A 296 3.33 -1.12 -9.45
C ILE A 296 3.00 -0.38 -10.74
N GLU A 297 2.36 0.79 -10.60
CA GLU A 297 2.13 1.73 -11.70
C GLU A 297 2.36 3.16 -11.25
N ARG A 298 2.49 4.06 -12.22
CA ARG A 298 2.50 5.50 -11.98
C ARG A 298 1.10 5.99 -11.62
N LEU A 299 0.99 6.81 -10.57
CA LEU A 299 -0.24 7.50 -10.20
C LEU A 299 -0.15 8.97 -10.64
N TYR A 300 -1.16 9.43 -11.36
CA TYR A 300 -1.23 10.80 -11.89
C TYR A 300 -2.45 11.54 -11.35
N PHE A 301 -2.35 12.86 -11.34
CA PHE A 301 -3.42 13.77 -10.95
C PHE A 301 -3.72 14.73 -12.10
N ASP A 302 -4.97 15.13 -12.26
CA ASP A 302 -5.37 16.19 -13.18
C ASP A 302 -5.11 17.60 -12.60
N GLU A 303 -5.50 18.63 -13.35
CA GLU A 303 -5.34 20.04 -12.97
C GLU A 303 -6.20 20.42 -11.74
N ASP A 304 -7.31 19.71 -11.50
CA ASP A 304 -8.19 19.86 -10.34
C ASP A 304 -7.71 19.05 -9.12
N GLY A 305 -6.62 18.32 -9.26
CA GLY A 305 -6.06 17.44 -8.23
C GLY A 305 -6.76 16.08 -8.11
N LYS A 306 -7.66 15.72 -9.02
CA LYS A 306 -8.30 14.40 -9.02
C LYS A 306 -7.34 13.34 -9.53
N ILE A 307 -7.42 12.15 -8.95
CA ILE A 307 -6.63 11.00 -9.41
C ILE A 307 -7.14 10.56 -10.77
N LEU A 308 -6.22 10.45 -11.74
CA LEU A 308 -6.53 9.89 -13.06
C LEU A 308 -6.60 8.36 -13.00
N PRO A 309 -7.47 7.71 -13.80
CA PRO A 309 -7.49 6.26 -13.88
C PRO A 309 -6.11 5.67 -14.20
N VAL A 310 -5.72 4.67 -13.44
CA VAL A 310 -4.46 3.96 -13.59
C VAL A 310 -4.60 2.92 -14.69
N LYS A 311 -3.69 2.97 -15.66
CA LYS A 311 -3.59 1.92 -16.66
C LYS A 311 -2.67 0.81 -16.12
N ILE A 312 -3.20 -0.37 -15.90
CA ILE A 312 -2.39 -1.54 -15.51
C ILE A 312 -1.60 -2.05 -16.71
N THR A 313 -0.35 -2.46 -16.49
CA THR A 313 0.57 -2.89 -17.55
C THR A 313 1.35 -4.14 -17.16
N PHE A 314 2.05 -4.76 -18.13
CA PHE A 314 3.07 -5.77 -17.83
C PHE A 314 4.44 -5.14 -17.55
N GLU A 315 4.67 -3.92 -18.04
CA GLU A 315 5.96 -3.24 -17.99
C GLU A 315 6.23 -2.61 -16.62
N GLY A 316 5.20 -2.13 -15.91
CA GLY A 316 5.36 -1.42 -14.64
C GLY A 316 5.98 -0.03 -14.81
N VAL A 317 6.99 0.29 -13.99
CA VAL A 317 7.58 1.63 -13.93
C VAL A 317 9.09 1.59 -14.27
N PRO A 318 9.65 2.70 -14.80
CA PRO A 318 11.07 2.79 -15.04
C PRO A 318 11.86 2.91 -13.74
N ALA A 319 13.10 2.42 -13.76
CA ALA A 319 14.04 2.58 -12.66
C ALA A 319 14.11 4.05 -12.20
N THR A 320 13.81 4.27 -10.93
CA THR A 320 13.69 5.59 -10.31
C THR A 320 14.31 5.57 -8.91
N ARG A 321 15.19 6.52 -8.62
CA ARG A 321 15.74 6.69 -7.27
C ARG A 321 14.71 7.34 -6.35
N LEU A 322 14.56 6.78 -5.17
CA LEU A 322 13.69 7.26 -4.10
C LEU A 322 14.42 8.19 -3.13
#